data_08c4754db2f78950bf5bdfde330098aa
#
_entry.id   08c4754db2f78950bf5bdfde330098aa
#
_cell.length_a   1.000
_cell.length_b   1.000
_cell.length_c   1.000
_cell.angle_alpha   90.00
_cell.angle_beta   90.00
_cell.angle_gamma   90.00
#
_symmetry.space_group_name_H-M   'P 1'
#
loop_
_entity.id
_entity.type
_entity.pdbx_description
1 polymer ?
#
loop_
_entity_poly.entity_id
_entity_poly.type
_entity_poly.pdbx_seq_one_letter_code
_entity_poly.pdbx_strand_id
1 'polypeptide(L)' 'MSEIRAPITGSVWSIDVAEGDAVAVDQTVIVIESMKLQIPVDAEAAGTVTRILVAEGDTVRENDVLLLLG' A
#
# COMPACT_ATOMS: atom_id res chain seq x y z
N MET A 1 -6.53 -0.53 -14.63
CA MET A 1 -5.74 0.31 -13.71
C MET A 1 -6.45 0.36 -12.36
N SER A 2 -5.74 0.05 -11.31
CA SER A 2 -6.31 0.00 -9.97
C SER A 2 -5.49 0.85 -9.01
N GLU A 3 -6.16 1.36 -8.00
CA GLU A 3 -5.51 2.12 -6.92
C GLU A 3 -5.58 1.30 -5.65
N ILE A 4 -4.50 1.30 -4.88
CA ILE A 4 -4.51 0.72 -3.54
C ILE A 4 -4.54 1.88 -2.55
N ARG A 5 -5.55 1.90 -1.70
CA ARG A 5 -5.82 2.99 -0.76
C ARG A 5 -5.59 2.55 0.67
N ALA A 6 -5.26 3.51 1.51
CA ALA A 6 -5.08 3.24 2.94
C ALA A 6 -6.42 2.86 3.57
N PRO A 7 -6.48 1.72 4.28
CA PRO A 7 -7.71 1.31 4.97
C PRO A 7 -7.93 2.07 6.28
N ILE A 8 -6.90 2.75 6.77
CA ILE A 8 -6.92 3.43 8.05
C ILE A 8 -5.89 4.56 8.04
N THR A 9 -6.12 5.58 8.86
CA THR A 9 -5.13 6.64 9.09
C THR A 9 -3.98 6.11 9.94
N GLY A 10 -2.75 6.39 9.54
CA GLY A 10 -1.55 5.96 10.25
C GLY A 10 -0.29 6.35 9.53
N SER A 11 0.80 5.67 9.85
CA SER A 11 2.11 5.89 9.24
C SER A 11 2.48 4.71 8.36
N VAL A 12 3.16 4.96 7.26
CA VAL A 12 3.69 3.88 6.42
C VAL A 12 4.83 3.22 7.17
N TRP A 13 4.60 1.98 7.62
CA TRP A 13 5.58 1.19 8.38
C TRP A 13 6.61 0.56 7.46
N SER A 14 6.14 -0.09 6.39
CA SER A 14 7.00 -0.69 5.39
C SER A 14 6.31 -0.72 4.04
N ILE A 15 7.12 -0.68 2.98
CA ILE A 15 6.66 -0.85 1.60
C ILE A 15 7.31 -2.14 1.11
N ASP A 16 6.50 -3.16 0.86
CA ASP A 16 6.98 -4.52 0.61
C ASP A 16 7.09 -4.84 -0.88
N VAL A 17 6.83 -3.87 -1.74
CA VAL A 17 6.93 -4.01 -3.21
C VAL A 17 7.67 -2.81 -3.79
N ALA A 18 8.12 -2.96 -5.03
CA ALA A 18 8.77 -1.89 -5.78
C ALA A 18 8.01 -1.64 -7.08
N GLU A 19 8.23 -0.47 -7.68
CA GLU A 19 7.68 -0.18 -9.00
C GLU A 19 8.21 -1.20 -9.99
N GLY A 20 7.32 -1.74 -10.82
CA GLY A 20 7.62 -2.81 -11.75
C GLY A 20 7.32 -4.22 -11.24
N ASP A 21 7.09 -4.38 -9.94
CA ASP A 21 6.77 -5.71 -9.37
C ASP A 21 5.38 -6.16 -9.77
N ALA A 22 5.24 -7.46 -10.02
CA ALA A 22 3.93 -8.08 -10.18
C ALA A 22 3.37 -8.43 -8.81
N VAL A 23 2.10 -8.18 -8.59
CA VAL A 23 1.41 -8.51 -7.36
C VAL A 23 0.22 -9.41 -7.64
N ALA A 24 -0.08 -10.29 -6.70
CA ALA A 24 -1.23 -11.18 -6.75
C ALA A 24 -2.33 -10.66 -5.85
N VAL A 25 -3.55 -11.13 -6.06
CA VAL A 25 -4.68 -10.85 -5.16
C VAL A 25 -4.31 -11.32 -3.75
N ASP A 26 -4.64 -10.51 -2.76
CA ASP A 26 -4.39 -10.77 -1.33
C ASP A 26 -2.92 -10.70 -0.91
N GLN A 27 -2.02 -10.34 -1.83
CA GLN A 27 -0.62 -10.11 -1.46
C GLN A 27 -0.50 -8.81 -0.68
N THR A 28 0.21 -8.83 0.44
CA THR A 28 0.50 -7.62 1.21
C THR A 28 1.51 -6.77 0.46
N VAL A 29 1.18 -5.51 0.23
CA VAL A 29 2.02 -4.58 -0.53
C VAL A 29 2.62 -3.48 0.35
N ILE A 30 1.90 -3.06 1.37
CA ILE A 30 2.33 -2.01 2.29
C ILE A 30 1.81 -2.40 3.68
N VAL A 31 2.52 -1.98 4.72
CA VAL A 31 2.05 -2.11 6.09
C VAL A 31 1.90 -0.71 6.69
N ILE A 32 0.76 -0.45 7.28
CA ILE A 32 0.46 0.81 7.97
C ILE A 32 0.51 0.56 9.47
N GLU A 33 1.22 1.40 10.21
CA GLU A 33 1.16 1.39 11.66
C GLU A 33 0.10 2.38 12.13
N SER A 34 -0.83 1.90 12.94
CA SER A 34 -1.84 2.73 13.57
C SER A 34 -2.00 2.26 15.02
N MET A 35 -1.85 3.18 15.97
CA MET A 35 -2.00 2.89 17.40
C MET A 35 -1.10 1.72 17.84
N LYS A 36 0.14 1.69 17.36
CA LYS A 36 1.15 0.67 17.65
C LYS A 36 0.83 -0.71 17.09
N LEU A 37 -0.14 -0.81 16.19
CA LEU A 37 -0.48 -2.03 15.48
C LEU A 37 -0.02 -1.91 14.03
N GLN A 38 0.57 -2.97 13.50
CA GLN A 38 0.94 -3.05 12.10
C GLN A 38 -0.21 -3.69 11.34
N ILE A 39 -0.78 -2.93 10.40
CA ILE A 39 -1.96 -3.33 9.65
C ILE A 39 -1.55 -3.56 8.20
N PRO A 40 -1.65 -4.80 7.70
CA PRO A 40 -1.28 -5.07 6.31
C PRO A 40 -2.30 -4.48 5.35
N VAL A 41 -1.81 -3.95 4.25
CA VAL A 41 -2.64 -3.50 3.12
C VAL A 41 -2.41 -4.49 2.00
N ASP A 42 -3.45 -5.21 1.63
CA ASP A 42 -3.36 -6.27 0.63
C ASP A 42 -3.93 -5.80 -0.69
N ALA A 43 -3.38 -6.32 -1.78
CA ALA A 43 -3.88 -6.02 -3.11
C ALA A 43 -5.25 -6.69 -3.30
N GLU A 44 -6.23 -5.94 -3.80
CA GLU A 44 -7.56 -6.48 -4.09
C GLU A 44 -7.64 -7.07 -5.50
N ALA A 45 -6.67 -6.76 -6.34
CA ALA A 45 -6.58 -7.26 -7.71
C ALA A 45 -5.13 -7.53 -8.04
N ALA A 46 -4.90 -8.48 -8.95
CA ALA A 46 -3.57 -8.72 -9.49
C ALA A 46 -3.21 -7.62 -10.48
N GLY A 47 -1.93 -7.32 -10.58
CA GLY A 47 -1.43 -6.31 -11.53
C GLY A 47 0.05 -6.06 -11.32
N THR A 48 0.54 -5.04 -11.99
CA THR A 48 1.93 -4.59 -11.87
C THR A 48 1.94 -3.24 -11.18
N VAL A 49 2.84 -3.06 -10.21
CA VAL A 49 3.01 -1.77 -9.54
C VAL A 49 3.57 -0.78 -10.54
N THR A 50 2.79 0.21 -10.93
CA THR A 50 3.21 1.24 -11.89
C THR A 50 3.80 2.45 -11.18
N ARG A 51 3.31 2.78 -9.99
CA ARG A 51 3.81 3.92 -9.24
C ARG A 51 3.51 3.77 -7.75
N ILE A 52 4.48 4.12 -6.91
CA ILE A 52 4.31 4.20 -5.47
C ILE A 52 4.30 5.67 -5.09
N LEU A 53 3.24 6.09 -4.41
CA LEU A 53 2.98 7.51 -4.13
C LEU A 53 3.38 7.93 -2.72
N VAL A 54 3.85 7.00 -1.90
CA VAL A 54 4.22 7.26 -0.50
C VAL A 54 5.59 6.67 -0.23
N ALA A 55 6.20 7.08 0.89
CA ALA A 55 7.46 6.56 1.37
C ALA A 55 7.30 6.07 2.80
N GLU A 56 8.21 5.20 3.23
CA GLU A 56 8.24 4.74 4.62
C GLU A 56 8.40 5.94 5.55
N GLY A 57 7.60 5.97 6.60
CA GLY A 57 7.55 7.07 7.55
C GLY A 57 6.51 8.14 7.25
N ASP A 58 5.92 8.12 6.05
CA ASP A 58 4.88 9.09 5.70
C ASP A 58 3.62 8.86 6.54
N THR A 59 2.95 9.96 6.88
CA THR A 59 1.62 9.89 7.47
C THR A 59 0.59 9.86 6.34
N VAL A 60 -0.35 8.93 6.43
CA VAL A 60 -1.43 8.79 5.45
C VAL A 60 -2.77 8.81 6.16
N ARG A 61 -3.81 9.21 5.45
CA ARG A 61 -5.18 9.20 5.93
C ARG A 61 -5.95 8.09 5.27
N GLU A 62 -7.00 7.64 5.92
CA GLU A 62 -7.94 6.68 5.34
C GLU A 62 -8.35 7.14 3.93
N ASN A 63 -8.32 6.22 2.98
CA ASN A 63 -8.62 6.43 1.57
C ASN A 63 -7.54 7.14 0.75
N ASP A 64 -6.43 7.56 1.34
CA ASP A 64 -5.32 8.09 0.55
C ASP A 64 -4.80 7.00 -0.40
N VAL A 65 -4.48 7.39 -1.63
CA VAL A 65 -3.93 6.45 -2.61
C VAL A 65 -2.46 6.20 -2.26
N LEU A 66 -2.12 4.94 -2.05
CA LEU A 66 -0.77 4.52 -1.66
C LEU A 66 0.06 4.16 -2.87
N LEU A 67 -0.51 3.42 -3.81
CA LEU A 67 0.16 3.04 -5.04
C LEU A 67 -0.84 2.73 -6.14
N LEU A 68 -0.33 2.64 -7.37
CA LEU A 68 -1.14 2.35 -8.55
C LEU A 68 -0.71 1.02 -9.15
N LEU A 69 -1.69 0.25 -9.59
CA LEU A 69 -1.48 -1.00 -10.33
C LEU A 69 -1.95 -0.80 -11.77
N GLY A 70 -1.19 -1.32 -12.67
CA GLY A 70 -1.54 -1.32 -14.10
C GLY A 70 -1.71 -2.69 -14.67
#